data_1bf402cd57f08b77971711f352d94fdc
#
_entry.id   1bf402cd57f08b77971711f352d94fdc
#
_cell.length_a   1.000
_cell.length_b   1.000
_cell.length_c   1.000
_cell.angle_alpha   90.00
_cell.angle_beta   90.00
_cell.angle_gamma   90.00
#
_symmetry.space_group_name_H-M   'P 1'
#
loop_
_entity.id
_entity.type
_entity.pdbx_description
1 polymer ?
#
loop_
_entity_poly.entity_id
_entity_poly.type
_entity_poly.pdbx_seq_one_letter_code
_entity_poly.pdbx_strand_id
1 'polypeptide(L)'
;MPVAIINTIIEQAKTAPSGVNTQPWNVTVVTGKSKKNLSSLLEEAFRSEKKPTMGCGYYPTEWKGEYKARRKACGLLMYSTLGITREDKQRQLDQWAANYRAFDAPVMLLFFIDKVMEVGSYMDYGMFLQSIMLSAVEYGLSTCPQAALGKYPDLVRQELFYSKDRKLVCGMVLGYEDKSSTINSYRAPCEELNNMVRYFP
;
A
#
# COMPACT_ATOMS: atom_id res chain seq x y z
N MET A 1 13.88 12.28 5.98
CA MET A 1 12.99 13.07 5.09
C MET A 1 12.40 14.22 5.88
N PRO A 2 12.45 15.48 5.40
CA PRO A 2 11.86 16.62 6.07
C PRO A 2 10.33 16.53 6.13
N VAL A 3 9.75 16.85 7.28
CA VAL A 3 8.27 16.83 7.48
C VAL A 3 7.58 17.83 6.53
N ALA A 4 8.23 18.93 6.20
CA ALA A 4 7.70 19.93 5.27
C ALA A 4 7.36 19.34 3.90
N ILE A 5 8.21 18.46 3.33
CA ILE A 5 7.96 17.81 2.04
C ILE A 5 6.74 16.88 2.15
N ILE A 6 6.63 16.11 3.24
CA ILE A 6 5.50 15.23 3.46
C ILE A 6 4.20 16.05 3.53
N ASN A 7 4.22 17.16 4.28
CA ASN A 7 3.06 18.06 4.38
C ASN A 7 2.69 18.65 3.02
N THR A 8 3.67 19.08 2.22
CA THR A 8 3.41 19.63 0.89
C THR A 8 2.75 18.59 -0.03
N ILE A 9 3.24 17.34 -0.02
CA ILE A 9 2.66 16.24 -0.80
C ILE A 9 1.19 15.99 -0.40
N ILE A 10 0.90 15.92 0.91
CA ILE A 10 -0.45 15.70 1.41
C ILE A 10 -1.35 16.90 1.10
N GLU A 11 -0.83 18.14 1.23
CA GLU A 11 -1.53 19.39 0.92
C GLU A 11 -1.94 19.47 -0.56
N GLN A 12 -1.08 19.03 -1.47
CA GLN A 12 -1.41 18.92 -2.89
C GLN A 12 -2.45 17.83 -3.13
N ALA A 13 -2.27 16.67 -2.52
CA ALA A 13 -3.17 15.53 -2.70
C ALA A 13 -4.58 15.76 -2.13
N LYS A 14 -4.76 16.59 -1.10
CA LYS A 14 -6.09 16.86 -0.51
C LYS A 14 -7.07 17.53 -1.47
N THR A 15 -6.57 18.06 -2.60
CA THR A 15 -7.41 18.62 -3.67
C THR A 15 -8.09 17.54 -4.54
N ALA A 16 -7.82 16.28 -4.29
CA ALA A 16 -8.51 15.17 -4.95
C ALA A 16 -10.04 15.30 -4.80
N PRO A 17 -10.82 15.05 -5.84
CA PRO A 17 -12.27 15.13 -5.75
C PRO A 17 -12.85 14.04 -4.86
N SER A 18 -14.02 14.32 -4.25
CA SER A 18 -14.80 13.33 -3.52
C SER A 18 -16.29 13.58 -3.68
N GLY A 19 -17.10 12.54 -3.60
CA GLY A 19 -18.56 12.64 -3.69
C GLY A 19 -19.08 13.67 -2.69
N VAL A 20 -19.85 14.66 -3.18
CA VAL A 20 -20.37 15.81 -2.42
C VAL A 20 -19.34 16.50 -1.52
N ASN A 21 -18.08 16.41 -1.90
CA ASN A 21 -16.93 16.98 -1.17
C ASN A 21 -16.77 16.42 0.26
N THR A 22 -17.05 15.13 0.45
CA THR A 22 -16.98 14.46 1.76
C THR A 22 -15.58 14.36 2.32
N GLN A 23 -14.53 14.32 1.49
CA GLN A 23 -13.10 14.27 1.87
C GLN A 23 -12.85 13.19 2.94
N PRO A 24 -13.09 11.91 2.64
CA PRO A 24 -13.16 10.84 3.65
C PRO A 24 -11.81 10.38 4.17
N TRP A 25 -10.73 10.96 3.74
CA TRP A 25 -9.36 10.57 4.06
C TRP A 25 -8.91 11.04 5.43
N ASN A 26 -8.24 10.12 6.14
CA ASN A 26 -7.53 10.35 7.37
C ASN A 26 -6.15 9.72 7.25
N VAL A 27 -5.11 10.52 7.36
CA VAL A 27 -3.73 10.07 7.14
C VAL A 27 -2.94 10.13 8.44
N THR A 28 -2.26 9.04 8.77
CA THR A 28 -1.29 9.01 9.85
C THR A 28 0.10 8.85 9.26
N VAL A 29 0.98 9.79 9.55
CA VAL A 29 2.37 9.76 9.14
C VAL A 29 3.22 9.14 10.25
N VAL A 30 3.85 8.01 9.96
CA VAL A 30 4.67 7.28 10.94
C VAL A 30 6.13 7.29 10.48
N THR A 31 7.01 7.80 11.35
CA THR A 31 8.45 7.94 11.06
C THR A 31 9.30 7.54 12.26
N GLY A 32 10.61 7.48 12.09
CA GLY A 32 11.60 7.33 13.17
C GLY A 32 11.35 6.11 14.05
N LYS A 33 11.37 6.31 15.37
CA LYS A 33 11.22 5.23 16.37
C LYS A 33 9.84 4.58 16.31
N SER A 34 8.78 5.38 16.15
CA SER A 34 7.40 4.85 16.04
C SER A 34 7.25 3.95 14.82
N LYS A 35 7.85 4.33 13.68
CA LYS A 35 7.86 3.48 12.47
C LYS A 35 8.60 2.17 12.72
N LYS A 36 9.75 2.20 13.37
CA LYS A 36 10.52 1.00 13.70
C LYS A 36 9.73 0.05 14.61
N ASN A 37 9.14 0.56 15.68
CA ASN A 37 8.34 -0.23 16.61
C ASN A 37 7.15 -0.88 15.90
N LEU A 38 6.37 -0.08 15.16
CA LEU A 38 5.20 -0.60 14.43
C LEU A 38 5.60 -1.64 13.39
N SER A 39 6.69 -1.42 12.64
CA SER A 39 7.21 -2.38 11.67
C SER A 39 7.59 -3.71 12.32
N SER A 40 8.26 -3.68 13.47
CA SER A 40 8.63 -4.90 14.21
C SER A 40 7.39 -5.67 14.67
N LEU A 41 6.38 -4.98 15.21
CA LEU A 41 5.13 -5.60 15.64
C LEU A 41 4.37 -6.25 14.47
N LEU A 42 4.30 -5.57 13.34
CA LEU A 42 3.60 -6.09 12.16
C LEU A 42 4.35 -7.27 11.52
N GLU A 43 5.68 -7.21 11.44
CA GLU A 43 6.50 -8.30 10.91
C GLU A 43 6.45 -9.52 11.82
N GLU A 44 6.52 -9.35 13.15
CA GLU A 44 6.36 -10.44 14.12
C GLU A 44 4.99 -11.11 13.99
N ALA A 45 3.91 -10.31 13.89
CA ALA A 45 2.57 -10.85 13.69
C ALA A 45 2.46 -11.66 12.38
N PHE A 46 3.11 -11.21 11.31
CA PHE A 46 3.15 -11.94 10.05
C PHE A 46 3.96 -13.25 10.17
N ARG A 47 5.15 -13.21 10.78
CA ARG A 47 6.02 -14.39 10.90
C ARG A 47 5.48 -15.43 11.87
N SER A 48 4.72 -15.01 12.88
CA SER A 48 4.00 -15.90 13.80
C SER A 48 2.67 -16.41 13.24
N GLU A 49 2.39 -16.18 11.96
CA GLU A 49 1.16 -16.60 11.27
C GLU A 49 -0.13 -16.10 11.96
N LYS A 50 -0.06 -14.95 12.64
CA LYS A 50 -1.23 -14.34 13.27
C LYS A 50 -2.32 -14.11 12.21
N LYS A 51 -3.54 -14.55 12.51
CA LYS A 51 -4.67 -14.40 11.59
C LYS A 51 -4.94 -12.92 11.30
N PRO A 52 -4.94 -12.49 10.03
CA PRO A 52 -5.30 -11.12 9.66
C PRO A 52 -6.75 -10.80 9.99
N THR A 53 -6.99 -9.55 10.47
CA THR A 53 -8.33 -9.03 10.78
C THR A 53 -8.66 -7.80 9.96
N MET A 54 -8.29 -7.80 8.67
CA MET A 54 -8.45 -6.69 7.76
C MET A 54 -9.88 -6.13 7.78
N GLY A 55 -10.03 -4.81 7.94
CA GLY A 55 -11.32 -4.16 8.09
C GLY A 55 -12.12 -3.99 6.80
N CYS A 56 -11.51 -4.30 5.64
CA CYS A 56 -12.15 -4.27 4.32
C CYS A 56 -11.62 -5.43 3.46
N GLY A 57 -12.50 -5.96 2.61
CA GLY A 57 -12.12 -6.97 1.63
C GLY A 57 -11.32 -6.33 0.48
N TYR A 58 -9.99 -6.44 0.51
CA TYR A 58 -9.13 -5.88 -0.53
C TYR A 58 -9.05 -6.76 -1.77
N TYR A 59 -9.03 -8.08 -1.59
CA TYR A 59 -8.95 -9.04 -2.68
C TYR A 59 -10.23 -9.85 -2.81
N PRO A 60 -10.54 -10.35 -4.02
CA PRO A 60 -11.65 -11.28 -4.20
C PRO A 60 -11.39 -12.56 -3.41
N THR A 61 -12.46 -13.21 -2.95
CA THR A 61 -12.38 -14.50 -2.25
C THR A 61 -11.87 -15.61 -3.15
N GLU A 62 -12.13 -15.50 -4.45
CA GLU A 62 -11.67 -16.43 -5.47
C GLU A 62 -11.15 -15.69 -6.70
N TRP A 63 -9.95 -16.05 -7.16
CA TRP A 63 -9.35 -15.52 -8.37
C TRP A 63 -9.72 -16.36 -9.58
N LYS A 64 -10.31 -15.76 -10.64
CA LYS A 64 -10.75 -16.44 -11.86
C LYS A 64 -10.17 -15.78 -13.11
N GLY A 65 -10.16 -16.55 -14.21
CA GLY A 65 -9.84 -16.08 -15.55
C GLY A 65 -8.53 -15.29 -15.63
N GLU A 66 -8.59 -14.19 -16.34
CA GLU A 66 -7.45 -13.30 -16.59
C GLU A 66 -6.86 -12.66 -15.32
N TYR A 67 -7.69 -12.34 -14.33
CA TYR A 67 -7.20 -11.80 -13.05
C TYR A 67 -6.30 -12.79 -12.32
N LYS A 68 -6.63 -14.11 -12.37
CA LYS A 68 -5.79 -15.18 -11.83
C LYS A 68 -4.47 -15.27 -12.60
N ALA A 69 -4.52 -15.17 -13.93
CA ALA A 69 -3.36 -15.23 -14.80
C ALA A 69 -2.42 -14.04 -14.54
N ARG A 70 -2.94 -12.81 -14.51
CA ARG A 70 -2.17 -11.58 -14.24
C ARG A 70 -1.52 -11.61 -12.85
N ARG A 71 -2.26 -12.03 -11.83
CA ARG A 71 -1.71 -12.18 -10.46
C ARG A 71 -0.55 -13.17 -10.43
N LYS A 72 -0.70 -14.33 -11.10
CA LYS A 72 0.35 -15.36 -11.20
C LYS A 72 1.57 -14.82 -11.93
N ALA A 73 1.37 -14.17 -13.09
CA ALA A 73 2.45 -13.60 -13.89
C ALA A 73 3.23 -12.52 -13.12
N CYS A 74 2.54 -11.63 -12.42
CA CYS A 74 3.16 -10.61 -11.58
C CYS A 74 4.06 -11.23 -10.48
N GLY A 75 3.58 -12.25 -9.78
CA GLY A 75 4.37 -12.93 -8.75
C GLY A 75 5.58 -13.67 -9.33
N LEU A 76 5.41 -14.36 -10.47
CA LEU A 76 6.51 -15.05 -11.13
C LEU A 76 7.58 -14.08 -11.63
N LEU A 77 7.18 -12.93 -12.20
CA LEU A 77 8.11 -11.91 -12.65
C LEU A 77 8.94 -11.36 -11.48
N MET A 78 8.29 -11.03 -10.37
CA MET A 78 8.97 -10.56 -9.16
C MET A 78 10.00 -11.59 -8.67
N TYR A 79 9.59 -12.84 -8.49
CA TYR A 79 10.49 -13.86 -7.96
C TYR A 79 11.63 -14.20 -8.92
N SER A 80 11.38 -14.26 -10.25
CA SER A 80 12.43 -14.48 -11.24
C SER A 80 13.45 -13.33 -11.26
N THR A 81 12.97 -12.08 -11.16
CA THR A 81 13.85 -10.90 -11.07
C THR A 81 14.77 -10.96 -9.84
N LEU A 82 14.22 -11.43 -8.72
CA LEU A 82 14.98 -11.57 -7.47
C LEU A 82 15.84 -12.84 -7.39
N GLY A 83 15.79 -13.71 -8.41
CA GLY A 83 16.46 -15.01 -8.37
C GLY A 83 15.96 -15.89 -7.21
N ILE A 84 14.66 -15.81 -6.87
CA ILE A 84 14.02 -16.61 -5.82
C ILE A 84 13.29 -17.76 -6.48
N THR A 85 13.70 -18.98 -6.19
CA THR A 85 13.07 -20.20 -6.75
C THR A 85 11.84 -20.61 -5.93
N ARG A 86 11.13 -21.61 -6.41
CA ARG A 86 9.95 -22.17 -5.72
C ARG A 86 10.33 -22.88 -4.42
N GLU A 87 11.54 -23.38 -4.34
CA GLU A 87 12.10 -24.12 -3.20
C GLU A 87 12.63 -23.18 -2.12
N ASP A 88 12.96 -21.94 -2.46
CA ASP A 88 13.51 -20.91 -1.54
C ASP A 88 12.45 -20.33 -0.60
N LYS A 89 11.79 -21.18 0.20
CA LYS A 89 10.67 -20.76 1.06
C LYS A 89 11.01 -19.64 2.02
N GLN A 90 12.23 -19.69 2.59
CA GLN A 90 12.67 -18.65 3.51
C GLN A 90 12.81 -17.31 2.81
N ARG A 91 13.44 -17.26 1.62
CA ARG A 91 13.58 -16.02 0.84
C ARG A 91 12.22 -15.47 0.38
N GLN A 92 11.27 -16.36 0.03
CA GLN A 92 9.89 -15.95 -0.27
C GLN A 92 9.23 -15.30 0.96
N LEU A 93 9.37 -15.92 2.13
CA LEU A 93 8.83 -15.39 3.38
C LEU A 93 9.45 -14.02 3.73
N ASP A 94 10.77 -13.87 3.57
CA ASP A 94 11.48 -12.64 3.85
C ASP A 94 11.07 -11.51 2.89
N GLN A 95 10.86 -11.83 1.61
CA GLN A 95 10.33 -10.89 0.63
C GLN A 95 8.91 -10.41 1.00
N TRP A 96 8.06 -11.29 1.51
CA TRP A 96 6.73 -10.90 1.99
C TRP A 96 6.79 -10.10 3.28
N ALA A 97 7.68 -10.47 4.19
CA ALA A 97 7.90 -9.77 5.45
C ALA A 97 8.36 -8.31 5.23
N ALA A 98 9.09 -8.04 4.16
CA ALA A 98 9.53 -6.69 3.79
C ALA A 98 8.37 -5.68 3.65
N ASN A 99 7.16 -6.14 3.28
CA ASN A 99 5.96 -5.29 3.27
C ASN A 99 5.66 -4.70 4.65
N TYR A 100 5.82 -5.47 5.72
CA TYR A 100 5.51 -5.04 7.09
C TYR A 100 6.58 -4.11 7.66
N ARG A 101 7.81 -4.17 7.14
CA ARG A 101 8.84 -3.16 7.40
C ARG A 101 8.68 -1.90 6.55
N ALA A 102 7.63 -1.83 5.72
CA ALA A 102 7.44 -0.73 4.77
C ALA A 102 8.64 -0.61 3.80
N PHE A 103 9.19 -1.75 3.34
CA PHE A 103 10.39 -1.86 2.52
C PHE A 103 11.57 -1.02 3.05
N ASP A 104 11.67 -0.88 4.37
CA ASP A 104 12.68 -0.11 5.10
C ASP A 104 12.73 1.40 4.76
N ALA A 105 11.73 1.91 4.01
CA ALA A 105 11.59 3.32 3.69
C ALA A 105 11.44 4.18 4.97
N PRO A 106 11.87 5.45 4.94
CA PRO A 106 11.86 6.31 6.14
C PRO A 106 10.47 6.71 6.62
N VAL A 107 9.47 6.68 5.75
CA VAL A 107 8.10 7.13 6.04
C VAL A 107 7.10 6.04 5.71
N MET A 108 6.18 5.77 6.63
CA MET A 108 5.00 4.95 6.45
C MET A 108 3.78 5.83 6.60
N LEU A 109 2.96 5.92 5.57
CA LEU A 109 1.65 6.55 5.61
C LEU A 109 0.60 5.46 5.86
N LEU A 110 -0.28 5.68 6.82
CA LEU A 110 -1.41 4.80 7.09
C LEU A 110 -2.70 5.55 6.84
N PHE A 111 -3.60 4.92 6.11
CA PHE A 111 -4.82 5.53 5.61
C PHE A 111 -6.04 4.94 6.30
N PHE A 112 -6.78 5.81 6.97
CA PHE A 112 -7.98 5.43 7.70
C PHE A 112 -9.21 6.11 7.10
N ILE A 113 -10.34 5.42 7.20
CA ILE A 113 -11.64 5.94 6.79
C ILE A 113 -12.64 5.73 7.92
N ASP A 114 -13.61 6.60 8.05
CA ASP A 114 -14.69 6.41 9.01
C ASP A 114 -15.52 5.16 8.68
N LYS A 115 -15.99 4.45 9.72
CA LYS A 115 -16.75 3.21 9.54
C LYS A 115 -18.09 3.40 8.83
N VAL A 116 -18.66 4.60 8.86
CA VAL A 116 -19.92 4.92 8.17
C VAL A 116 -19.75 5.05 6.65
N MET A 117 -18.50 5.17 6.17
CA MET A 117 -18.21 5.33 4.75
C MET A 117 -18.35 4.00 4.01
N GLU A 118 -18.99 4.07 2.85
CA GLU A 118 -19.29 2.95 1.97
C GLU A 118 -18.37 2.92 0.72
N VAL A 119 -18.64 1.99 -0.19
CA VAL A 119 -17.80 1.68 -1.35
C VAL A 119 -17.46 2.91 -2.22
N GLY A 120 -18.36 3.87 -2.38
CA GLY A 120 -18.10 5.11 -3.12
C GLY A 120 -16.93 5.91 -2.56
N SER A 121 -16.82 5.99 -1.24
CA SER A 121 -15.73 6.69 -0.57
C SER A 121 -14.36 6.00 -0.75
N TYR A 122 -14.34 4.70 -1.04
CA TYR A 122 -13.08 4.02 -1.40
C TYR A 122 -12.61 4.38 -2.81
N MET A 123 -13.52 4.71 -3.74
CA MET A 123 -13.16 5.27 -5.04
C MET A 123 -12.54 6.68 -4.89
N ASP A 124 -13.15 7.52 -4.07
CA ASP A 124 -12.60 8.83 -3.72
C ASP A 124 -11.20 8.69 -3.12
N TYR A 125 -11.06 7.73 -2.21
CA TYR A 125 -9.78 7.42 -1.56
C TYR A 125 -8.70 7.00 -2.57
N GLY A 126 -9.07 6.22 -3.60
CA GLY A 126 -8.17 5.83 -4.69
C GLY A 126 -7.61 7.04 -5.44
N MET A 127 -8.43 8.06 -5.71
CA MET A 127 -8.00 9.32 -6.34
C MET A 127 -7.02 10.08 -5.44
N PHE A 128 -7.30 10.15 -4.15
CA PHE A 128 -6.41 10.77 -3.17
C PHE A 128 -5.05 10.05 -3.08
N LEU A 129 -5.03 8.72 -3.02
CA LEU A 129 -3.80 7.92 -3.01
C LEU A 129 -2.97 8.14 -4.28
N GLN A 130 -3.62 8.17 -5.45
CA GLN A 130 -2.94 8.44 -6.72
C GLN A 130 -2.37 9.86 -6.74
N SER A 131 -3.07 10.84 -6.19
CA SER A 131 -2.58 12.23 -6.08
C SER A 131 -1.34 12.32 -5.20
N ILE A 132 -1.27 11.57 -4.08
CA ILE A 132 -0.05 11.46 -3.26
C ILE A 132 1.10 10.89 -4.07
N MET A 133 0.87 9.80 -4.83
CA MET A 133 1.90 9.16 -5.63
C MET A 133 2.47 10.10 -6.70
N LEU A 134 1.60 10.82 -7.41
CA LEU A 134 2.01 11.79 -8.43
C LEU A 134 2.76 12.97 -7.82
N SER A 135 2.23 13.53 -6.73
CA SER A 135 2.90 14.63 -6.00
C SER A 135 4.28 14.22 -5.49
N ALA A 136 4.44 12.99 -4.98
CA ALA A 136 5.74 12.50 -4.52
C ALA A 136 6.80 12.50 -5.61
N VAL A 137 6.42 12.16 -6.85
CA VAL A 137 7.34 12.14 -8.01
C VAL A 137 7.91 13.53 -8.30
N GLU A 138 7.13 14.59 -8.13
CA GLU A 138 7.59 15.99 -8.29
C GLU A 138 8.76 16.33 -7.36
N TYR A 139 8.80 15.71 -6.18
CA TYR A 139 9.88 15.88 -5.21
C TYR A 139 10.98 14.82 -5.30
N GLY A 140 11.03 14.06 -6.40
CA GLY A 140 12.01 12.99 -6.61
C GLY A 140 11.86 11.82 -5.66
N LEU A 141 10.66 11.63 -5.09
CA LEU A 141 10.35 10.56 -4.16
C LEU A 141 9.58 9.45 -4.87
N SER A 142 9.70 8.25 -4.32
CA SER A 142 8.98 7.06 -4.75
C SER A 142 8.03 6.60 -3.67
N THR A 143 6.93 5.98 -4.10
CA THR A 143 5.88 5.47 -3.24
C THR A 143 5.55 4.02 -3.60
N CYS A 144 5.05 3.27 -2.61
CA CYS A 144 4.45 1.97 -2.85
C CYS A 144 3.22 1.79 -1.95
N PRO A 145 2.00 1.78 -2.51
CA PRO A 145 0.79 1.47 -1.74
C PRO A 145 0.78 -0.02 -1.36
N GLN A 146 0.42 -0.31 -0.11
CA GLN A 146 0.54 -1.64 0.48
C GLN A 146 -0.73 -2.04 1.24
N ALA A 147 -1.50 -2.97 0.69
CA ALA A 147 -2.61 -3.61 1.40
C ALA A 147 -2.12 -4.41 2.63
N ALA A 148 -0.89 -4.90 2.60
CA ALA A 148 -0.30 -5.67 3.70
C ALA A 148 -0.30 -4.90 5.02
N LEU A 149 -0.04 -3.60 5.01
CA LEU A 149 -0.05 -2.74 6.20
C LEU A 149 -1.44 -2.60 6.84
N GLY A 150 -2.50 -2.93 6.12
CA GLY A 150 -3.87 -2.98 6.62
C GLY A 150 -4.30 -4.32 7.25
N LYS A 151 -3.43 -5.34 7.24
CA LYS A 151 -3.81 -6.69 7.68
C LYS A 151 -4.01 -6.85 9.18
N TYR A 152 -3.35 -6.05 9.99
CA TYR A 152 -3.39 -6.13 11.45
C TYR A 152 -3.86 -4.80 12.07
N PRO A 153 -5.09 -4.35 11.78
CA PRO A 153 -5.57 -3.02 12.19
C PRO A 153 -5.60 -2.85 13.72
N ASP A 154 -5.80 -3.93 14.48
CA ASP A 154 -5.83 -3.85 15.95
C ASP A 154 -4.46 -3.55 16.53
N LEU A 155 -3.37 -4.12 15.97
CA LEU A 155 -2.01 -3.78 16.37
C LEU A 155 -1.69 -2.32 16.04
N VAL A 156 -2.06 -1.87 14.83
CA VAL A 156 -1.87 -0.47 14.43
C VAL A 156 -2.62 0.48 15.35
N ARG A 157 -3.89 0.19 15.67
CA ARG A 157 -4.69 1.00 16.58
C ARG A 157 -4.10 1.08 17.99
N GLN A 158 -3.64 -0.06 18.50
CA GLN A 158 -3.05 -0.14 19.83
C GLN A 158 -1.74 0.67 19.91
N GLU A 159 -0.85 0.51 18.93
CA GLU A 159 0.44 1.20 18.91
C GLU A 159 0.31 2.70 18.68
N LEU A 160 -0.66 3.13 17.86
CA LEU A 160 -0.86 4.53 17.49
C LEU A 160 -2.03 5.22 18.23
N PHE A 161 -2.66 4.54 19.17
CA PHE A 161 -3.82 5.04 19.94
C PHE A 161 -4.97 5.52 19.06
N TYR A 162 -5.25 4.82 17.97
CA TYR A 162 -6.23 5.24 16.98
C TYR A 162 -7.64 4.77 17.35
N SER A 163 -8.67 5.63 17.08
CA SER A 163 -10.07 5.33 17.39
C SER A 163 -10.59 4.04 16.73
N LYS A 164 -11.44 3.31 17.45
CA LYS A 164 -12.17 2.14 16.91
C LYS A 164 -13.20 2.48 15.84
N ASP A 165 -13.58 3.76 15.71
CA ASP A 165 -14.56 4.22 14.71
C ASP A 165 -13.95 4.39 13.33
N ARG A 166 -12.65 4.19 13.19
CA ARG A 166 -11.93 4.25 11.94
C ARG A 166 -11.54 2.86 11.45
N LYS A 167 -11.71 2.60 10.15
CA LYS A 167 -11.17 1.42 9.46
C LYS A 167 -9.81 1.78 8.88
N LEU A 168 -8.80 0.94 9.10
CA LEU A 168 -7.55 1.02 8.37
C LEU A 168 -7.76 0.44 6.97
N VAL A 169 -7.56 1.26 5.95
CA VAL A 169 -7.76 0.90 4.54
C VAL A 169 -6.53 0.20 3.99
N CYS A 170 -5.39 0.88 4.05
CA CYS A 170 -4.10 0.41 3.56
C CYS A 170 -2.98 1.27 4.16
N GLY A 171 -1.74 0.99 3.75
CA GLY A 171 -0.63 1.88 3.96
C GLY A 171 0.06 2.22 2.64
N MET A 172 0.99 3.16 2.70
CA MET A 172 1.87 3.53 1.60
C MET A 172 3.23 3.89 2.18
N VAL A 173 4.28 3.43 1.56
CA VAL A 173 5.63 3.87 1.90
C VAL A 173 6.02 5.05 1.04
N LEU A 174 6.85 5.91 1.60
CA LEU A 174 7.39 7.10 0.93
C LEU A 174 8.87 7.20 1.24
N GLY A 175 9.70 7.27 0.20
CA GLY A 175 11.16 7.33 0.31
C GLY A 175 11.83 7.62 -1.01
N TYR A 176 13.15 7.61 -1.00
CA TYR A 176 13.94 7.63 -2.24
C TYR A 176 14.10 6.20 -2.76
N GLU A 177 13.93 6.03 -4.08
CA GLU A 177 14.15 4.74 -4.72
C GLU A 177 15.63 4.35 -4.66
N ASP A 178 15.91 3.16 -4.17
CA ASP A 178 17.22 2.53 -4.34
C ASP A 178 17.33 1.95 -5.75
N LYS A 179 17.91 2.72 -6.67
CA LYS A 179 18.08 2.31 -8.06
C LYS A 179 19.04 1.14 -8.25
N SER A 180 19.84 0.81 -7.24
CA SER A 180 20.75 -0.33 -7.26
C SER A 180 20.04 -1.65 -6.87
N SER A 181 18.89 -1.55 -6.24
CA SER A 181 18.13 -2.71 -5.77
C SER A 181 17.47 -3.44 -6.95
N THR A 182 17.71 -4.74 -7.05
CA THR A 182 17.18 -5.60 -8.11
C THR A 182 15.65 -5.57 -8.18
N ILE A 183 14.94 -5.42 -7.05
CA ILE A 183 13.48 -5.35 -7.02
C ILE A 183 12.95 -4.13 -7.78
N ASN A 184 13.73 -3.07 -7.92
CA ASN A 184 13.36 -1.85 -8.62
C ASN A 184 13.73 -1.87 -10.12
N SER A 185 14.41 -2.93 -10.60
CA SER A 185 14.92 -3.02 -11.97
C SER A 185 13.86 -3.38 -13.02
N TYR A 186 12.65 -3.81 -12.60
CA TYR A 186 11.59 -4.23 -13.52
C TYR A 186 10.30 -3.44 -13.34
N ARG A 187 9.43 -3.53 -14.33
CA ARG A 187 8.04 -3.03 -14.26
C ARG A 187 7.10 -4.15 -14.67
N ALA A 188 6.01 -4.32 -13.92
CA ALA A 188 4.95 -5.23 -14.31
C ALA A 188 4.25 -4.72 -15.59
N PRO A 189 3.94 -5.60 -16.56
CA PRO A 189 3.22 -5.19 -17.76
C PRO A 189 1.80 -4.72 -17.41
N CYS A 190 1.33 -3.74 -18.15
CA CYS A 190 -0.07 -3.29 -18.11
C CYS A 190 -0.88 -4.02 -19.18
N GLU A 191 -2.19 -3.98 -19.03
CA GLU A 191 -3.13 -4.49 -20.03
C GLU A 191 -3.14 -3.59 -21.26
N GLU A 192 -3.36 -4.20 -22.44
CA GLU A 192 -3.47 -3.46 -23.70
C GLU A 192 -4.75 -2.60 -23.74
N LEU A 193 -4.63 -1.41 -24.34
CA LEU A 193 -5.74 -0.44 -24.38
C LEU A 193 -7.02 -1.02 -24.98
N ASN A 194 -6.89 -1.80 -26.05
CA ASN A 194 -8.02 -2.41 -26.75
C ASN A 194 -8.81 -3.43 -25.92
N ASN A 195 -8.20 -3.95 -24.86
CA ASN A 195 -8.87 -4.86 -23.91
C ASN A 195 -9.63 -4.10 -22.82
N MET A 196 -9.35 -2.80 -22.63
CA MET A 196 -9.93 -1.97 -21.57
C MET A 196 -10.96 -0.96 -22.09
N VAL A 197 -10.85 -0.54 -23.35
CA VAL A 197 -11.62 0.57 -23.91
C VAL A 197 -12.55 0.08 -25.01
N ARG A 198 -13.80 0.52 -24.99
CA ARG A 198 -14.76 0.36 -26.08
C ARG A 198 -15.27 1.73 -26.49
N TYR A 199 -15.30 1.97 -27.80
CA TYR A 199 -15.82 3.20 -28.37
C TYR A 199 -17.22 2.95 -28.94
N PHE A 200 -18.13 3.85 -28.65
CA PHE A 200 -19.47 3.89 -29.22
C PHE A 200 -19.60 5.24 -29.92
N PRO A 201 -19.33 5.32 -31.23
CA PRO A 201 -19.40 6.56 -32.00
C PRO A 201 -20.84 7.07 -32.18
#